data_c780d8fb862e28f5146d0af096549c75
#
_entry.id   c780d8fb862e28f5146d0af096549c75
#
_cell.length_a   1.000
_cell.length_b   1.000
_cell.length_c   1.000
_cell.angle_alpha   90.00
_cell.angle_beta   90.00
_cell.angle_gamma   90.00
#
_symmetry.space_group_name_H-M   'P 1'
#
loop_
_entity.id
_entity.type
_entity.pdbx_description
1 polymer ?
#
loop_
_entity_poly.entity_id
_entity_poly.type
_entity_poly.pdbx_seq_one_letter_code
_entity_poly.pdbx_strand_id
1 'polypeptide(L)'
;MKLVYTGKTKNVFEMENGNYLLKFKDDVTGKDGVFDPGMNEVGLTIEGVGDVNLRMTDYFFKKINAAGIRTHFVQANFDDTTMEVLPAKVFGKGLEVICRRRAVGSFLRRYGDYIEDGAELPYYVEMTFKDDAKGDPLVTREGLIVLGIMTGEQYDTIADMTRRITKIVADDMADKGMELYDIKFEYGYDANGEVMLIDEIASGNMRVYKDGEYIQPMELSELFFK
;
A
#
# COMPACT_ATOMS: atom_id res chain seq x y z
N MET A 1 24.20 -2.35 -11.25
CA MET A 1 23.10 -2.16 -10.28
C MET A 1 23.62 -1.38 -9.10
N LYS A 2 22.95 -0.29 -8.66
CA LYS A 2 23.38 0.64 -7.61
C LYS A 2 22.30 0.79 -6.55
N LEU A 3 22.60 0.59 -5.27
CA LEU A 3 21.67 0.89 -4.18
C LEU A 3 21.45 2.40 -4.12
N VAL A 4 20.17 2.84 -4.20
CA VAL A 4 19.78 4.25 -4.19
C VAL A 4 18.93 4.63 -2.99
N TYR A 5 18.25 3.66 -2.37
CA TYR A 5 17.45 3.91 -1.17
C TYR A 5 17.33 2.66 -0.30
N THR A 6 17.40 2.85 1.01
CA THR A 6 17.15 1.81 2.01
C THR A 6 15.88 2.17 2.77
N GLY A 7 14.79 1.46 2.48
CA GLY A 7 13.50 1.60 3.16
C GLY A 7 13.35 0.67 4.36
N LYS A 8 12.24 0.80 5.05
CA LYS A 8 11.88 -0.04 6.21
C LYS A 8 11.73 -1.52 5.79
N THR A 9 10.93 -1.77 4.76
CA THR A 9 10.58 -3.13 4.28
C THR A 9 11.25 -3.52 2.97
N LYS A 10 11.88 -2.57 2.25
CA LYS A 10 12.53 -2.80 0.94
C LYS A 10 13.79 -1.97 0.77
N ASN A 11 14.74 -2.50 0.01
CA ASN A 11 15.84 -1.75 -0.55
C ASN A 11 15.58 -1.49 -2.04
N VAL A 12 15.96 -0.32 -2.54
CA VAL A 12 15.77 0.10 -3.93
C VAL A 12 17.11 0.22 -4.63
N PHE A 13 17.24 -0.45 -5.76
CA PHE A 13 18.43 -0.40 -6.60
C PHE A 13 18.08 0.16 -7.97
N GLU A 14 18.94 1.02 -8.50
CA GLU A 14 18.89 1.49 -9.87
C GLU A 14 19.54 0.46 -10.80
N MET A 15 18.85 0.10 -11.89
CA MET A 15 19.31 -0.85 -12.89
C MET A 15 19.90 -0.13 -14.10
N GLU A 16 20.72 -0.84 -14.90
CA GLU A 16 21.36 -0.28 -16.10
C GLU A 16 20.37 0.09 -17.22
N ASN A 17 19.21 -0.57 -17.25
CA ASN A 17 18.13 -0.28 -18.20
C ASN A 17 17.25 0.93 -17.80
N GLY A 18 17.56 1.60 -16.68
CA GLY A 18 16.81 2.75 -16.17
C GLY A 18 15.61 2.38 -15.29
N ASN A 19 15.29 1.10 -15.13
CA ASN A 19 14.29 0.61 -14.17
C ASN A 19 14.88 0.57 -12.75
N TYR A 20 14.03 0.27 -11.79
CA TYR A 20 14.44 0.02 -10.41
C TYR A 20 14.14 -1.42 -10.01
N LEU A 21 14.97 -1.95 -9.11
CA LEU A 21 14.76 -3.24 -8.48
C LEU A 21 14.44 -3.02 -7.00
N LEU A 22 13.28 -3.47 -6.57
CA LEU A 22 12.88 -3.49 -5.16
C LEU A 22 13.23 -4.86 -4.57
N LYS A 23 14.11 -4.88 -3.56
CA LYS A 23 14.42 -6.10 -2.80
C LYS A 23 13.64 -6.09 -1.50
N PHE A 24 12.72 -7.03 -1.35
CA PHE A 24 11.89 -7.17 -0.16
C PHE A 24 12.71 -7.71 1.01
N LYS A 25 12.40 -7.25 2.20
CA LYS A 25 13.03 -7.61 3.46
C LYS A 25 12.03 -8.33 4.36
N ASP A 26 12.55 -9.05 5.33
CA ASP A 26 11.74 -9.68 6.37
C ASP A 26 11.39 -8.73 7.54
N ASP A 27 11.78 -7.45 7.42
CA ASP A 27 11.39 -6.41 8.36
C ASP A 27 9.95 -5.97 8.11
N VAL A 28 9.17 -5.82 9.18
CA VAL A 28 7.78 -5.32 9.14
C VAL A 28 7.60 -4.15 10.08
N THR A 29 6.62 -3.30 9.76
CA THR A 29 6.23 -2.18 10.62
C THR A 29 5.52 -2.67 11.87
N GLY A 30 5.68 -1.95 12.97
CA GLY A 30 5.07 -2.30 14.25
C GLY A 30 5.72 -1.57 15.41
N LYS A 31 5.37 -1.97 16.62
CA LYS A 31 5.92 -1.42 17.85
C LYS A 31 6.04 -2.49 18.92
N ASP A 32 7.12 -2.41 19.71
CA ASP A 32 7.37 -3.29 20.86
C ASP A 32 7.26 -4.79 20.53
N GLY A 33 7.71 -5.20 19.33
CA GLY A 33 7.65 -6.59 18.87
C GLY A 33 6.27 -7.04 18.35
N VAL A 34 5.32 -6.11 18.19
CA VAL A 34 3.98 -6.39 17.66
C VAL A 34 3.85 -5.75 16.27
N PHE A 35 3.42 -6.56 15.30
CA PHE A 35 3.14 -6.07 13.95
C PHE A 35 1.91 -5.14 13.94
N ASP A 36 2.03 -3.98 13.30
CA ASP A 36 0.92 -3.09 12.97
C ASP A 36 1.21 -2.37 11.64
N PRO A 37 0.39 -2.56 10.59
CA PRO A 37 0.59 -1.91 9.29
C PRO A 37 0.36 -0.39 9.34
N GLY A 38 -0.19 0.13 10.43
CA GLY A 38 -0.38 1.57 10.65
C GLY A 38 0.76 2.25 11.41
N MET A 39 1.85 1.53 11.71
CA MET A 39 3.02 2.10 12.39
C MET A 39 4.11 2.52 11.41
N ASN A 40 4.91 3.53 11.81
CA ASN A 40 5.94 4.15 10.97
C ASN A 40 7.37 3.75 11.35
N GLU A 41 7.54 2.73 12.16
CA GLU A 41 8.84 2.19 12.55
C GLU A 41 8.91 0.69 12.31
N VAL A 42 10.13 0.15 12.15
CA VAL A 42 10.33 -1.30 12.11
C VAL A 42 10.12 -1.83 13.51
N GLY A 43 9.11 -2.67 13.69
CA GLY A 43 8.77 -3.26 15.00
C GLY A 43 9.40 -4.61 15.25
N LEU A 44 9.58 -5.40 14.19
CA LEU A 44 10.10 -6.76 14.26
C LEU A 44 10.52 -7.27 12.88
N THR A 45 11.18 -8.44 12.89
CA THR A 45 11.51 -9.22 11.69
C THR A 45 10.70 -10.51 11.72
N ILE A 46 10.02 -10.86 10.62
CA ILE A 46 9.27 -12.11 10.45
C ILE A 46 9.91 -12.88 9.29
N GLU A 47 10.55 -13.99 9.59
CA GLU A 47 11.24 -14.80 8.57
C GLU A 47 10.29 -15.22 7.44
N GLY A 48 10.70 -14.97 6.20
CA GLY A 48 9.96 -15.30 4.99
C GLY A 48 8.83 -14.32 4.62
N VAL A 49 8.56 -13.28 5.43
CA VAL A 49 7.49 -12.32 5.11
C VAL A 49 7.78 -11.52 3.83
N GLY A 50 9.04 -11.27 3.52
CA GLY A 50 9.43 -10.61 2.28
C GLY A 50 9.00 -11.41 1.04
N ASP A 51 9.18 -12.73 1.04
CA ASP A 51 8.76 -13.60 -0.07
C ASP A 51 7.23 -13.64 -0.20
N VAL A 52 6.49 -13.81 0.90
CA VAL A 52 5.02 -13.86 0.82
C VAL A 52 4.43 -12.51 0.42
N ASN A 53 5.01 -11.39 0.85
CA ASN A 53 4.61 -10.05 0.43
C ASN A 53 4.88 -9.83 -1.07
N LEU A 54 6.03 -10.29 -1.58
CA LEU A 54 6.33 -10.24 -3.01
C LEU A 54 5.34 -11.06 -3.83
N ARG A 55 4.98 -12.29 -3.41
CA ARG A 55 4.00 -13.14 -4.09
C ARG A 55 2.62 -12.49 -4.15
N MET A 56 2.18 -11.91 -3.05
CA MET A 56 0.90 -11.19 -2.99
C MET A 56 0.92 -9.95 -3.91
N THR A 57 2.02 -9.20 -3.89
CA THR A 57 2.21 -8.03 -4.76
C THR A 57 2.20 -8.41 -6.24
N ASP A 58 2.92 -9.46 -6.65
CA ASP A 58 2.94 -9.99 -8.02
C ASP A 58 1.53 -10.38 -8.48
N TYR A 59 0.79 -11.11 -7.64
CA TYR A 59 -0.58 -11.52 -7.93
C TYR A 59 -1.49 -10.32 -8.19
N PHE A 60 -1.53 -9.36 -7.24
CA PHE A 60 -2.41 -8.21 -7.36
C PHE A 60 -2.00 -7.27 -8.49
N PHE A 61 -0.72 -7.01 -8.68
CA PHE A 61 -0.28 -6.11 -9.76
C PHE A 61 -0.59 -6.67 -11.15
N LYS A 62 -0.44 -7.97 -11.36
CA LYS A 62 -0.89 -8.63 -12.60
C LYS A 62 -2.39 -8.48 -12.82
N LYS A 63 -3.19 -8.67 -11.77
CA LYS A 63 -4.65 -8.56 -11.84
C LYS A 63 -5.11 -7.12 -12.09
N ILE A 64 -4.48 -6.15 -11.44
CA ILE A 64 -4.73 -4.72 -11.59
C ILE A 64 -4.37 -4.26 -13.01
N ASN A 65 -3.21 -4.66 -13.54
CA ASN A 65 -2.80 -4.37 -14.91
C ASN A 65 -3.77 -4.99 -15.92
N ALA A 66 -4.23 -6.23 -15.69
CA ALA A 66 -5.24 -6.88 -16.54
C ALA A 66 -6.61 -6.16 -16.51
N ALA A 67 -6.93 -5.47 -15.41
CA ALA A 67 -8.11 -4.60 -15.30
C ALA A 67 -7.94 -3.21 -15.94
N GLY A 68 -6.80 -2.96 -16.64
CA GLY A 68 -6.50 -1.71 -17.31
C GLY A 68 -6.12 -0.56 -16.36
N ILE A 69 -5.72 -0.88 -15.14
CA ILE A 69 -5.20 0.10 -14.17
C ILE A 69 -3.68 0.05 -14.20
N ARG A 70 -3.06 1.19 -14.42
CA ARG A 70 -1.61 1.29 -14.60
C ARG A 70 -0.85 1.13 -13.29
N THR A 71 0.20 0.30 -13.31
CA THR A 71 1.13 0.11 -12.19
C THR A 71 2.58 0.27 -12.67
N HIS A 72 3.51 0.42 -11.74
CA HIS A 72 4.94 0.42 -12.04
C HIS A 72 5.53 -0.99 -12.23
N PHE A 73 4.76 -2.03 -12.00
CA PHE A 73 5.21 -3.42 -12.01
C PHE A 73 5.67 -3.88 -13.41
N VAL A 74 6.86 -4.51 -13.47
CA VAL A 74 7.40 -5.17 -14.65
C VAL A 74 7.39 -6.67 -14.45
N GLN A 75 8.12 -7.18 -13.47
CA GLN A 75 8.21 -8.61 -13.16
C GLN A 75 8.71 -8.84 -11.74
N ALA A 76 8.43 -10.03 -11.20
CA ALA A 76 8.96 -10.51 -9.93
C ALA A 76 9.96 -11.65 -10.15
N ASN A 77 10.99 -11.72 -9.31
CA ASN A 77 11.91 -12.84 -9.19
C ASN A 77 11.83 -13.37 -7.75
N PHE A 78 11.23 -14.55 -7.59
CA PHE A 78 11.01 -15.14 -6.26
C PHE A 78 12.28 -15.75 -5.67
N ASP A 79 13.26 -16.20 -6.52
CA ASP A 79 14.51 -16.77 -6.04
C ASP A 79 15.35 -15.74 -5.26
N ASP A 80 15.28 -14.48 -5.70
CA ASP A 80 16.02 -13.36 -5.09
C ASP A 80 15.14 -12.47 -4.23
N THR A 81 13.84 -12.73 -4.12
CA THR A 81 12.83 -11.92 -3.44
C THR A 81 12.84 -10.47 -3.93
N THR A 82 12.82 -10.28 -5.26
CA THR A 82 12.93 -8.97 -5.92
C THR A 82 11.81 -8.72 -6.91
N MET A 83 11.52 -7.43 -7.13
CA MET A 83 10.56 -6.95 -8.11
C MET A 83 11.17 -5.83 -8.96
N GLU A 84 11.20 -6.00 -10.27
CA GLU A 84 11.56 -4.95 -11.22
C GLU A 84 10.37 -4.03 -11.45
N VAL A 85 10.62 -2.72 -11.42
CA VAL A 85 9.58 -1.70 -11.57
C VAL A 85 10.04 -0.56 -12.50
N LEU A 86 9.06 0.06 -13.16
CA LEU A 86 9.27 1.28 -13.94
C LEU A 86 9.62 2.47 -13.02
N PRO A 87 10.42 3.44 -13.52
CA PRO A 87 10.68 4.66 -12.78
C PRO A 87 9.39 5.47 -12.60
N ALA A 88 9.20 6.00 -11.40
CA ALA A 88 8.08 6.86 -11.05
C ALA A 88 8.57 8.06 -10.23
N LYS A 89 7.97 9.23 -10.47
CA LYS A 89 8.09 10.38 -9.59
C LYS A 89 6.94 10.38 -8.59
N VAL A 90 7.24 10.55 -7.31
CA VAL A 90 6.22 10.67 -6.27
C VAL A 90 5.63 12.08 -6.22
N PHE A 91 4.40 12.20 -5.73
CA PHE A 91 3.77 13.49 -5.47
C PHE A 91 4.37 14.14 -4.22
N GLY A 92 4.90 15.35 -4.36
CA GLY A 92 5.59 16.04 -3.26
C GLY A 92 6.78 15.24 -2.72
N LYS A 93 6.73 14.88 -1.44
CA LYS A 93 7.72 14.00 -0.77
C LYS A 93 7.19 12.57 -0.57
N GLY A 94 6.07 12.24 -1.18
CA GLY A 94 5.33 11.01 -1.01
C GLY A 94 4.00 11.24 -0.30
N LEU A 95 2.98 10.52 -0.76
CA LEU A 95 1.64 10.51 -0.17
C LEU A 95 1.26 9.06 0.11
N GLU A 96 0.55 8.86 1.19
CA GLU A 96 -0.19 7.64 1.46
C GLU A 96 -1.65 7.88 1.10
N VAL A 97 -2.24 6.98 0.34
CA VAL A 97 -3.64 7.02 -0.06
C VAL A 97 -4.34 5.81 0.53
N ILE A 98 -5.23 6.05 1.48
CA ILE A 98 -5.88 4.99 2.24
C ILE A 98 -7.32 4.87 1.78
N CYS A 99 -7.76 3.64 1.46
CA CYS A 99 -9.17 3.33 1.25
C CYS A 99 -9.71 2.50 2.41
N ARG A 100 -10.79 2.95 3.01
CA ARG A 100 -11.38 2.30 4.18
C ARG A 100 -12.78 1.77 3.86
N ARG A 101 -12.99 0.50 4.21
CA ARG A 101 -14.28 -0.18 4.16
C ARG A 101 -14.88 -0.35 5.56
N ARG A 102 -14.01 -0.27 6.58
CA ARG A 102 -14.40 -0.29 8.00
C ARG A 102 -13.64 0.80 8.76
N ALA A 103 -14.25 1.32 9.81
CA ALA A 103 -13.64 2.30 10.70
C ALA A 103 -12.64 1.60 11.63
N VAL A 104 -11.33 1.73 11.32
CA VAL A 104 -10.24 1.13 12.11
C VAL A 104 -9.00 2.04 12.16
N GLY A 105 -8.07 1.74 13.03
CA GLY A 105 -6.74 2.33 13.09
C GLY A 105 -6.76 3.85 13.27
N SER A 106 -6.02 4.60 12.42
CA SER A 106 -5.91 6.05 12.54
C SER A 106 -7.23 6.79 12.29
N PHE A 107 -8.20 6.17 11.60
CA PHE A 107 -9.54 6.75 11.42
C PHE A 107 -10.26 6.85 12.77
N LEU A 108 -10.26 5.80 13.56
CA LEU A 108 -10.85 5.81 14.91
C LEU A 108 -10.13 6.77 15.86
N ARG A 109 -8.78 6.86 15.78
CA ARG A 109 -8.04 7.84 16.59
C ARG A 109 -8.48 9.28 16.34
N ARG A 110 -8.95 9.58 15.11
CA ARG A 110 -9.44 10.94 14.73
C ARG A 110 -10.93 11.13 14.95
N TYR A 111 -11.72 10.07 14.75
CA TYR A 111 -13.18 10.20 14.61
C TYR A 111 -13.98 9.25 15.51
N GLY A 112 -13.34 8.58 16.49
CA GLY A 112 -13.99 7.61 17.39
C GLY A 112 -15.11 8.18 18.25
N ASP A 113 -15.15 9.50 18.45
CA ASP A 113 -16.29 10.16 19.12
C ASP A 113 -17.56 10.24 18.24
N TYR A 114 -17.44 9.93 16.93
CA TYR A 114 -18.53 10.08 15.96
C TYR A 114 -18.92 8.77 15.28
N ILE A 115 -18.13 7.70 15.43
CA ILE A 115 -18.35 6.43 14.77
C ILE A 115 -17.80 5.27 15.60
N GLU A 116 -18.49 4.15 15.59
CA GLU A 116 -18.08 2.94 16.31
C GLU A 116 -16.96 2.19 15.57
N ASP A 117 -16.15 1.44 16.34
CA ASP A 117 -15.12 0.56 15.80
C ASP A 117 -15.74 -0.49 14.87
N GLY A 118 -15.10 -0.71 13.71
CA GLY A 118 -15.57 -1.65 12.69
C GLY A 118 -16.80 -1.20 11.90
N ALA A 119 -17.35 0.00 12.15
CA ALA A 119 -18.48 0.52 11.37
C ALA A 119 -18.17 0.59 9.87
N GLU A 120 -19.18 0.33 9.04
CA GLU A 120 -19.04 0.32 7.59
C GLU A 120 -18.70 1.70 7.02
N LEU A 121 -17.77 1.74 6.08
CA LEU A 121 -17.39 2.93 5.31
C LEU A 121 -17.50 2.62 3.80
N PRO A 122 -18.14 3.52 3.01
CA PRO A 122 -18.43 3.25 1.59
C PRO A 122 -17.19 3.51 0.70
N TYR A 123 -16.11 2.73 0.86
CA TYR A 123 -14.84 2.95 0.16
C TYR A 123 -14.32 4.38 0.35
N TYR A 124 -14.30 4.82 1.60
CA TYR A 124 -13.83 6.15 1.97
C TYR A 124 -12.35 6.30 1.68
N VAL A 125 -11.99 7.28 0.86
CA VAL A 125 -10.60 7.58 0.47
C VAL A 125 -10.12 8.81 1.21
N GLU A 126 -8.95 8.71 1.83
CA GLU A 126 -8.23 9.82 2.44
C GLU A 126 -6.75 9.79 2.03
N MET A 127 -6.09 10.94 2.11
CA MET A 127 -4.66 11.07 1.81
C MET A 127 -3.91 11.70 2.98
N THR A 128 -2.71 11.19 3.24
CA THR A 128 -1.79 11.75 4.23
C THR A 128 -0.44 12.03 3.59
N PHE A 129 0.30 12.99 4.14
CA PHE A 129 1.72 13.13 3.82
C PHE A 129 2.51 11.99 4.46
N LYS A 130 3.54 11.49 3.77
CA LYS A 130 4.57 10.65 4.39
C LYS A 130 5.52 11.52 5.20
N ASP A 131 5.18 11.77 6.45
CA ASP A 131 5.97 12.56 7.39
C ASP A 131 5.86 11.95 8.79
N ASP A 132 6.65 10.87 9.00
CA ASP A 132 6.68 10.10 10.26
C ASP A 132 6.84 11.03 11.48
N ALA A 133 7.66 12.09 11.36
CA ALA A 133 7.92 13.03 12.44
C ALA A 133 6.67 13.85 12.85
N LYS A 134 5.70 13.99 11.95
CA LYS A 134 4.42 14.69 12.19
C LYS A 134 3.23 13.76 12.29
N GLY A 135 3.46 12.44 12.31
CA GLY A 135 2.41 11.42 12.41
C GLY A 135 1.53 11.33 11.16
N ASP A 136 2.12 11.50 9.97
CA ASP A 136 1.46 11.40 8.67
C ASP A 136 0.17 12.23 8.60
N PRO A 137 0.30 13.57 8.61
CA PRO A 137 -0.86 14.45 8.73
C PRO A 137 -1.81 14.31 7.53
N LEU A 138 -3.11 14.26 7.84
CA LEU A 138 -4.17 14.26 6.85
C LEU A 138 -4.11 15.54 6.00
N VAL A 139 -4.32 15.40 4.70
CA VAL A 139 -4.36 16.52 3.77
C VAL A 139 -5.61 16.46 2.90
N THR A 140 -6.26 17.61 2.73
CA THR A 140 -7.43 17.73 1.86
C THR A 140 -7.05 17.87 0.39
N ARG A 141 -8.00 17.61 -0.50
CA ARG A 141 -7.88 17.85 -1.94
C ARG A 141 -7.44 19.28 -2.23
N GLU A 142 -8.08 20.26 -1.62
CA GLU A 142 -7.80 21.69 -1.76
C GLU A 142 -6.39 22.02 -1.24
N GLY A 143 -5.97 21.39 -0.13
CA GLY A 143 -4.63 21.55 0.42
C GLY A 143 -3.56 21.08 -0.56
N LEU A 144 -3.73 19.91 -1.18
CA LEU A 144 -2.79 19.39 -2.18
C LEU A 144 -2.68 20.29 -3.42
N ILE A 145 -3.80 20.86 -3.87
CA ILE A 145 -3.82 21.78 -5.01
C ILE A 145 -3.13 23.11 -4.66
N VAL A 146 -3.46 23.72 -3.53
CA VAL A 146 -2.87 25.02 -3.10
C VAL A 146 -1.37 24.88 -2.87
N LEU A 147 -0.89 23.74 -2.37
CA LEU A 147 0.52 23.45 -2.19
C LEU A 147 1.26 23.10 -3.49
N GLY A 148 0.54 23.00 -4.62
CA GLY A 148 1.13 22.66 -5.92
C GLY A 148 1.68 21.22 -5.99
N ILE A 149 1.17 20.31 -5.15
CA ILE A 149 1.62 18.92 -5.08
C ILE A 149 0.98 18.09 -6.17
N MET A 150 -0.31 18.32 -6.46
CA MET A 150 -1.04 17.72 -7.57
C MET A 150 -2.17 18.63 -8.07
N THR A 151 -2.66 18.32 -9.26
CA THR A 151 -3.87 18.97 -9.80
C THR A 151 -5.14 18.30 -9.24
N GLY A 152 -6.28 18.99 -9.36
CA GLY A 152 -7.57 18.39 -9.01
C GLY A 152 -7.89 17.15 -9.83
N GLU A 153 -7.54 17.10 -11.10
CA GLU A 153 -7.71 15.95 -11.98
C GLU A 153 -6.86 14.75 -11.52
N GLN A 154 -5.60 14.98 -11.14
CA GLN A 154 -4.74 13.93 -10.59
C GLN A 154 -5.30 13.36 -9.29
N TYR A 155 -5.80 14.22 -8.39
CA TYR A 155 -6.47 13.76 -7.16
C TYR A 155 -7.68 12.88 -7.46
N ASP A 156 -8.56 13.34 -8.35
CA ASP A 156 -9.79 12.64 -8.71
C ASP A 156 -9.48 11.29 -9.40
N THR A 157 -8.43 11.26 -10.26
CA THR A 157 -7.92 10.03 -10.88
C THR A 157 -7.38 9.05 -9.84
N ILE A 158 -6.56 9.50 -8.90
CA ILE A 158 -6.00 8.66 -7.82
C ILE A 158 -7.15 8.11 -6.95
N ALA A 159 -8.11 8.94 -6.57
CA ALA A 159 -9.23 8.51 -5.74
C ALA A 159 -10.10 7.45 -6.43
N ASP A 160 -10.33 7.58 -7.75
CA ASP A 160 -11.05 6.55 -8.53
C ASP A 160 -10.24 5.27 -8.65
N MET A 161 -8.96 5.35 -9.03
CA MET A 161 -8.06 4.20 -9.07
C MET A 161 -8.03 3.46 -7.74
N THR A 162 -7.91 4.20 -6.63
CA THR A 162 -7.88 3.65 -5.27
C THR A 162 -9.14 2.84 -4.97
N ARG A 163 -10.34 3.36 -5.26
CA ARG A 163 -11.59 2.62 -5.05
C ARG A 163 -11.67 1.36 -5.90
N ARG A 164 -11.30 1.45 -7.18
CA ARG A 164 -11.31 0.31 -8.12
C ARG A 164 -10.33 -0.78 -7.70
N ILE A 165 -9.11 -0.41 -7.31
CA ILE A 165 -8.10 -1.36 -6.82
C ILE A 165 -8.56 -1.99 -5.50
N THR A 166 -9.07 -1.19 -4.56
CA THR A 166 -9.60 -1.70 -3.29
C THR A 166 -10.73 -2.70 -3.52
N LYS A 167 -11.60 -2.45 -4.51
CA LYS A 167 -12.65 -3.41 -4.86
C LYS A 167 -12.08 -4.73 -5.37
N ILE A 168 -11.07 -4.71 -6.24
CA ILE A 168 -10.39 -5.92 -6.73
C ILE A 168 -9.81 -6.72 -5.57
N VAL A 169 -9.09 -6.06 -4.66
CA VAL A 169 -8.49 -6.72 -3.49
C VAL A 169 -9.57 -7.27 -2.56
N ALA A 170 -10.61 -6.48 -2.30
CA ALA A 170 -11.70 -6.87 -1.40
C ALA A 170 -12.52 -8.06 -1.93
N ASP A 171 -12.79 -8.09 -3.23
CA ASP A 171 -13.51 -9.20 -3.88
C ASP A 171 -12.70 -10.50 -3.73
N ASP A 172 -11.38 -10.47 -4.00
CA ASP A 172 -10.51 -11.64 -3.86
C ASP A 172 -10.37 -12.13 -2.41
N MET A 173 -10.32 -11.20 -1.44
CA MET A 173 -10.34 -11.57 -0.03
C MET A 173 -11.67 -12.22 0.36
N ALA A 174 -12.79 -11.68 -0.12
CA ALA A 174 -14.12 -12.22 0.14
C ALA A 174 -14.30 -13.62 -0.47
N ASP A 175 -13.77 -13.89 -1.66
CA ASP A 175 -13.78 -15.21 -2.30
C ASP A 175 -13.04 -16.28 -1.46
N LYS A 176 -12.13 -15.83 -0.58
CA LYS A 176 -11.40 -16.68 0.38
C LYS A 176 -11.99 -16.66 1.80
N GLY A 177 -13.17 -16.07 1.97
CA GLY A 177 -13.85 -15.97 3.28
C GLY A 177 -13.17 -14.99 4.24
N MET A 178 -12.48 -14.00 3.71
CA MET A 178 -11.81 -12.94 4.47
C MET A 178 -12.44 -11.57 4.16
N GLU A 179 -12.34 -10.61 5.08
CA GLU A 179 -12.84 -9.26 4.88
C GLU A 179 -11.71 -8.24 4.92
N LEU A 180 -11.54 -7.47 3.83
CA LEU A 180 -10.64 -6.33 3.79
C LEU A 180 -11.29 -5.15 4.53
N TYR A 181 -10.64 -4.64 5.59
CA TYR A 181 -11.12 -3.49 6.36
C TYR A 181 -10.58 -2.17 5.81
N ASP A 182 -9.28 -2.07 5.61
CA ASP A 182 -8.64 -0.93 4.94
C ASP A 182 -7.37 -1.36 4.21
N ILE A 183 -6.94 -0.50 3.29
CA ILE A 183 -5.71 -0.69 2.55
C ILE A 183 -5.09 0.66 2.21
N LYS A 184 -3.76 0.72 2.28
CA LYS A 184 -2.93 1.86 1.95
C LYS A 184 -2.21 1.63 0.63
N PHE A 185 -2.20 2.66 -0.22
CA PHE A 185 -1.51 2.68 -1.50
C PHE A 185 -0.56 3.86 -1.60
N GLU A 186 0.42 3.72 -2.49
CA GLU A 186 1.25 4.82 -2.94
C GLU A 186 1.09 5.01 -4.45
N TYR A 187 1.14 6.26 -4.89
CA TYR A 187 1.03 6.63 -6.29
C TYR A 187 2.18 7.51 -6.72
N GLY A 188 2.57 7.34 -7.97
CA GLY A 188 3.51 8.20 -8.65
C GLY A 188 3.03 8.50 -10.06
N TYR A 189 3.86 9.16 -10.83
CA TYR A 189 3.61 9.43 -12.24
C TYR A 189 4.89 9.22 -13.06
N ASP A 190 4.72 8.85 -14.31
CA ASP A 190 5.82 8.63 -15.24
C ASP A 190 6.34 9.94 -15.87
N ALA A 191 7.26 9.82 -16.83
CA ALA A 191 7.84 10.96 -17.55
C ALA A 191 6.81 11.76 -18.37
N ASN A 192 5.66 11.16 -18.71
CA ASN A 192 4.56 11.81 -19.43
C ASN A 192 3.54 12.46 -18.48
N GLY A 193 3.70 12.29 -17.16
CA GLY A 193 2.77 12.78 -16.15
C GLY A 193 1.58 11.84 -15.87
N GLU A 194 1.62 10.62 -16.43
CA GLU A 194 0.56 9.62 -16.25
C GLU A 194 0.66 8.94 -14.88
N VAL A 195 -0.43 8.99 -14.13
CA VAL A 195 -0.51 8.38 -12.79
C VAL A 195 -0.44 6.87 -12.86
N MET A 196 0.29 6.26 -11.94
CA MET A 196 0.36 4.81 -11.75
C MET A 196 0.46 4.43 -10.28
N LEU A 197 -0.06 3.25 -9.93
CA LEU A 197 0.16 2.63 -8.63
C LEU A 197 1.62 2.23 -8.50
N ILE A 198 2.22 2.52 -7.36
CA ILE A 198 3.60 2.14 -7.01
C ILE A 198 3.64 1.38 -5.69
N ASP A 199 4.83 1.06 -5.22
CA ASP A 199 5.14 0.36 -3.98
C ASP A 199 4.70 -1.12 -4.03
N GLU A 200 3.85 -1.58 -3.13
CA GLU A 200 3.41 -2.97 -3.03
C GLU A 200 1.92 -3.07 -2.67
N ILE A 201 1.34 -4.25 -2.85
CA ILE A 201 0.07 -4.67 -2.25
C ILE A 201 0.33 -5.97 -1.49
N ALA A 202 0.42 -5.87 -0.18
CA ALA A 202 0.77 -6.98 0.69
C ALA A 202 0.24 -6.76 2.11
N SER A 203 0.52 -7.68 3.00
CA SER A 203 0.09 -7.64 4.40
C SER A 203 0.47 -6.35 5.14
N GLY A 204 1.62 -5.75 4.79
CA GLY A 204 2.11 -4.49 5.36
C GLY A 204 1.29 -3.25 5.00
N ASN A 205 0.40 -3.35 4.01
CA ASN A 205 -0.41 -2.22 3.54
C ASN A 205 -1.88 -2.34 3.89
N MET A 206 -2.35 -3.45 4.45
CA MET A 206 -3.77 -3.70 4.64
C MET A 206 -4.10 -4.34 5.99
N ARG A 207 -5.35 -4.15 6.42
CA ARG A 207 -5.94 -4.91 7.51
C ARG A 207 -7.01 -5.83 6.95
N VAL A 208 -6.80 -7.13 7.14
CA VAL A 208 -7.72 -8.19 6.72
C VAL A 208 -8.18 -8.96 7.94
N TYR A 209 -9.44 -9.29 7.99
CA TYR A 209 -10.09 -9.98 9.10
C TYR A 209 -10.79 -11.24 8.61
N LYS A 210 -10.89 -12.23 9.49
CA LYS A 210 -11.69 -13.42 9.30
C LYS A 210 -12.46 -13.71 10.58
N ASP A 211 -13.76 -13.89 10.46
CA ASP A 211 -14.65 -14.12 11.61
C ASP A 211 -14.53 -13.06 12.73
N GLY A 212 -14.19 -11.82 12.33
CA GLY A 212 -14.00 -10.68 13.25
C GLY A 212 -12.61 -10.58 13.88
N GLU A 213 -11.69 -11.50 13.58
CA GLU A 213 -10.32 -11.50 14.10
C GLU A 213 -9.33 -11.02 13.03
N TYR A 214 -8.36 -10.21 13.45
CA TYR A 214 -7.30 -9.70 12.57
C TYR A 214 -6.33 -10.82 12.16
N ILE A 215 -6.04 -10.92 10.86
CA ILE A 215 -5.16 -11.95 10.31
C ILE A 215 -3.72 -11.44 10.23
N GLN A 216 -2.78 -12.18 10.80
CA GLN A 216 -1.36 -11.85 10.77
C GLN A 216 -0.73 -12.08 9.38
N PRO A 217 0.40 -11.41 9.02
CA PRO A 217 0.98 -11.44 7.68
C PRO A 217 1.20 -12.83 7.06
N MET A 218 1.79 -13.74 7.79
CA MET A 218 2.08 -15.10 7.28
C MET A 218 0.80 -15.90 7.09
N GLU A 219 -0.12 -15.83 8.05
CA GLU A 219 -1.43 -16.48 7.98
C GLU A 219 -2.27 -15.93 6.82
N LEU A 220 -2.25 -14.60 6.59
CA LEU A 220 -2.93 -13.99 5.46
C LEU A 220 -2.48 -14.60 4.13
N SER A 221 -1.17 -14.73 3.94
CA SER A 221 -0.63 -15.35 2.73
C SER A 221 -1.04 -16.81 2.59
N GLU A 222 -0.97 -17.59 3.68
CA GLU A 222 -1.39 -19.00 3.66
C GLU A 222 -2.88 -19.16 3.29
N LEU A 223 -3.75 -18.35 3.87
CA LEU A 223 -5.18 -18.39 3.59
C LEU A 223 -5.50 -17.91 2.17
N PHE A 224 -4.77 -16.92 1.68
CA PHE A 224 -5.00 -16.34 0.36
C PHE A 224 -4.60 -17.29 -0.77
N PHE A 225 -3.49 -18.02 -0.65
CA PHE A 225 -2.96 -18.89 -1.70
C PHE A 225 -3.38 -20.38 -1.58
N LYS A 226 -4.18 -20.73 -0.60
CA LYS A 226 -4.89 -22.03 -0.54
C LYS A 226 -6.07 -22.04 -1.51
#